data_080d57d4640190c809b73fbded50ad61
#
_entry.id   080d57d4640190c809b73fbded50ad61
#
_cell.length_a   1.000
_cell.length_b   1.000
_cell.length_c   1.000
_cell.angle_alpha   90.00
_cell.angle_beta   90.00
_cell.angle_gamma   90.00
#
_symmetry.space_group_name_H-M   'P 1'
#
loop_
_entity.id
_entity.type
_entity.pdbx_description
1 polymer ?
#
loop_
_entity_poly.entity_id
_entity_poly.type
_entity_poly.pdbx_seq_one_letter_code
_entity_poly.pdbx_strand_id
1 'polypeptide(L)'
;MVASPNYERLKTFMKAARANKGLEAWDRDHNEALKYFDDAVERLHAYRDGHGFTGGTGDAMDKWVDASIRRITQYKAGYERGYQSYLNGRDIMATALSEAEKLSPSLIDAETEAMRDDWFV
;
A
#
# COMPACT_ATOMS: atom_id res chain seq x y z
N MET A 1 4.89 37.68 13.57
CA MET A 1 4.44 37.44 12.21
C MET A 1 3.63 36.14 12.18
N VAL A 2 2.41 36.17 11.69
CA VAL A 2 1.57 35.00 11.57
C VAL A 2 1.97 34.23 10.31
N ALA A 3 2.23 32.92 10.44
CA ALA A 3 2.55 32.08 9.29
C ALA A 3 1.38 32.09 8.29
N SER A 4 1.69 31.97 6.99
CA SER A 4 0.66 31.96 5.96
C SER A 4 -0.21 30.68 6.09
N PRO A 5 -1.51 30.76 5.68
CA PRO A 5 -2.37 29.58 5.65
C PRO A 5 -1.78 28.45 4.79
N ASN A 6 -1.06 28.78 3.72
CA ASN A 6 -0.42 27.76 2.86
C ASN A 6 0.70 27.04 3.61
N TYR A 7 1.48 27.74 4.43
CA TYR A 7 2.50 27.13 5.25
C TYR A 7 1.90 26.20 6.31
N GLU A 8 0.79 26.60 6.92
CA GLU A 8 0.08 25.76 7.90
C GLU A 8 -0.46 24.49 7.26
N ARG A 9 -0.99 24.58 6.04
CA ARG A 9 -1.42 23.39 5.28
C ARG A 9 -0.25 22.49 4.95
N LEU A 10 0.88 23.05 4.59
CA LEU A 10 2.10 22.30 4.32
C LEU A 10 2.59 21.57 5.56
N LYS A 11 2.59 22.23 6.72
CA LYS A 11 2.95 21.60 8.00
C LYS A 11 2.03 20.43 8.34
N THR A 12 0.73 20.57 8.11
CA THR A 12 -0.25 19.51 8.32
C THR A 12 0.05 18.32 7.40
N PHE A 13 0.33 18.57 6.13
CA PHE A 13 0.74 17.53 5.18
C PHE A 13 2.02 16.82 5.62
N MET A 14 3.04 17.57 6.02
CA MET A 14 4.32 17.01 6.47
C MET A 14 4.14 16.12 7.70
N LYS A 15 3.30 16.53 8.64
CA LYS A 15 2.95 15.73 9.83
C LYS A 15 2.29 14.41 9.44
N ALA A 16 1.33 14.45 8.52
CA ALA A 16 0.65 13.26 8.03
C ALA A 16 1.61 12.33 7.28
N ALA A 17 2.48 12.89 6.44
CA ALA A 17 3.47 12.11 5.68
C ALA A 17 4.50 11.45 6.61
N ARG A 18 4.93 12.13 7.66
CA ARG A 18 5.84 11.54 8.66
C ARG A 18 5.17 10.40 9.43
N ALA A 19 3.91 10.55 9.78
CA ALA A 19 3.15 9.50 10.45
C ALA A 19 3.03 8.24 9.59
N ASN A 20 2.87 8.40 8.26
CA ASN A 20 2.80 7.27 7.33
C ASN A 20 4.15 6.58 7.10
N LYS A 21 5.26 7.20 7.45
CA LYS A 21 6.59 6.61 7.33
C LYS A 21 6.82 5.42 8.28
N GLY A 22 6.02 5.30 9.35
CA GLY A 22 6.18 4.31 10.40
C GLY A 22 5.43 3.00 10.20
N LEU A 23 5.00 2.66 8.98
CA LEU A 23 4.23 1.43 8.72
C LEU A 23 5.10 0.20 8.47
N GLU A 24 6.21 0.04 9.19
CA GLU A 24 7.07 -1.13 9.12
C GLU A 24 6.34 -2.42 9.53
N ALA A 25 5.38 -2.31 10.45
CA ALA A 25 4.55 -3.43 10.86
C ALA A 25 3.75 -3.98 9.67
N TRP A 26 3.27 -3.11 8.79
CA TRP A 26 2.55 -3.55 7.60
C TRP A 26 3.45 -4.28 6.60
N ASP A 27 4.70 -3.84 6.46
CA ASP A 27 5.67 -4.54 5.60
C ASP A 27 5.93 -5.96 6.10
N ARG A 28 6.00 -6.17 7.42
CA ARG A 28 6.12 -7.51 8.02
C ARG A 28 4.86 -8.34 7.82
N ASP A 29 3.70 -7.74 8.02
CA ASP A 29 2.40 -8.40 7.85
C ASP A 29 2.18 -8.82 6.40
N HIS A 30 2.69 -8.03 5.44
CA HIS A 30 2.65 -8.38 4.03
C HIS A 30 3.41 -9.68 3.75
N ASN A 31 4.62 -9.82 4.26
CA ASN A 31 5.42 -11.03 4.06
C ASN A 31 4.77 -12.26 4.71
N GLU A 32 4.15 -12.09 5.88
CA GLU A 32 3.39 -13.16 6.53
C GLU A 32 2.15 -13.54 5.73
N ALA A 33 1.44 -12.56 5.19
CA ALA A 33 0.27 -12.82 4.35
C ALA A 33 0.63 -13.63 3.11
N LEU A 34 1.76 -13.30 2.44
CA LEU A 34 2.24 -14.07 1.29
C LEU A 34 2.54 -15.52 1.67
N LYS A 35 3.13 -15.75 2.84
CA LYS A 35 3.37 -17.11 3.36
C LYS A 35 2.08 -17.87 3.57
N TYR A 36 1.03 -17.24 4.09
CA TYR A 36 -0.27 -17.87 4.27
C TYR A 36 -0.88 -18.31 2.94
N PHE A 37 -0.77 -17.50 1.90
CA PHE A 37 -1.23 -17.90 0.56
C PHE A 37 -0.44 -19.10 0.04
N ASP A 38 0.89 -19.07 0.15
CA ASP A 38 1.75 -20.16 -0.31
C ASP A 38 1.52 -21.45 0.49
N ASP A 39 1.38 -21.36 1.80
CA ASP A 39 1.08 -22.51 2.68
C ASP A 39 -0.29 -23.11 2.34
N ALA A 40 -1.29 -22.29 2.06
CA ALA A 40 -2.62 -22.77 1.68
C ALA A 40 -2.57 -23.55 0.36
N VAL A 41 -1.84 -23.05 -0.63
CA VAL A 41 -1.65 -23.74 -1.91
C VAL A 41 -0.90 -25.07 -1.70
N GLU A 42 0.15 -25.06 -0.90
CA GLU A 42 0.93 -26.27 -0.60
C GLU A 42 0.08 -27.34 0.09
N ARG A 43 -0.74 -26.94 1.06
CA ARG A 43 -1.67 -27.87 1.74
C ARG A 43 -2.72 -28.43 0.79
N LEU A 44 -3.20 -27.64 -0.16
CA LEU A 44 -4.15 -28.11 -1.16
C LEU A 44 -3.50 -29.12 -2.10
N HIS A 45 -2.26 -28.90 -2.53
CA HIS A 45 -1.52 -29.89 -3.31
C HIS A 45 -1.30 -31.19 -2.53
N ALA A 46 -0.92 -31.10 -1.26
CA ALA A 46 -0.75 -32.26 -0.41
C ALA A 46 -2.06 -33.04 -0.23
N TYR A 47 -3.18 -32.34 -0.05
CA TYR A 47 -4.49 -32.97 0.03
C TYR A 47 -4.85 -33.67 -1.27
N ARG A 48 -4.63 -33.02 -2.43
CA ARG A 48 -4.89 -33.61 -3.74
C ARG A 48 -4.13 -34.93 -3.94
N ASP A 49 -2.85 -34.93 -3.54
CA ASP A 49 -1.99 -36.11 -3.71
C ASP A 49 -2.29 -37.23 -2.72
N GLY A 50 -2.93 -36.93 -1.58
CA GLY A 50 -3.07 -37.83 -0.48
C GLY A 50 -4.51 -38.20 -0.06
N HIS A 51 -5.56 -37.68 -0.72
CA HIS A 51 -6.94 -37.96 -0.26
C HIS A 51 -7.39 -39.40 -0.46
N GLY A 52 -6.79 -40.11 -1.41
CA GLY A 52 -7.09 -41.54 -1.62
C GLY A 52 -8.44 -41.83 -2.25
N PHE A 53 -9.24 -40.83 -2.59
CA PHE A 53 -10.49 -41.00 -3.30
C PHE A 53 -10.26 -41.34 -4.76
N THR A 54 -11.06 -42.26 -5.30
CA THR A 54 -10.96 -42.71 -6.69
C THR A 54 -12.31 -42.53 -7.40
N GLY A 55 -12.33 -42.69 -8.73
CA GLY A 55 -13.52 -42.60 -9.53
C GLY A 55 -14.10 -41.19 -9.55
N GLY A 56 -15.42 -41.07 -9.65
CA GLY A 56 -16.10 -39.77 -9.74
C GLY A 56 -15.89 -38.88 -8.53
N THR A 57 -15.80 -39.43 -7.33
CA THR A 57 -15.54 -38.69 -6.10
C THR A 57 -14.11 -38.14 -6.11
N GLY A 58 -13.14 -38.97 -6.52
CA GLY A 58 -11.75 -38.51 -6.67
C GLY A 58 -11.61 -37.40 -7.67
N ASP A 59 -12.27 -37.50 -8.82
CA ASP A 59 -12.27 -36.46 -9.85
C ASP A 59 -12.89 -35.14 -9.35
N ALA A 60 -14.00 -35.23 -8.61
CA ALA A 60 -14.65 -34.08 -8.02
C ALA A 60 -13.75 -33.36 -7.01
N MET A 61 -13.05 -34.15 -6.16
CA MET A 61 -12.09 -33.60 -5.20
C MET A 61 -10.92 -32.91 -5.89
N ASP A 62 -10.36 -33.53 -6.93
CA ASP A 62 -9.27 -32.94 -7.70
C ASP A 62 -9.68 -31.63 -8.37
N LYS A 63 -10.88 -31.57 -8.95
CA LYS A 63 -11.43 -30.35 -9.55
C LYS A 63 -11.63 -29.26 -8.50
N TRP A 64 -12.13 -29.61 -7.32
CA TRP A 64 -12.32 -28.67 -6.23
C TRP A 64 -10.98 -28.09 -5.78
N VAL A 65 -9.96 -28.94 -5.62
CA VAL A 65 -8.61 -28.49 -5.24
C VAL A 65 -8.04 -27.55 -6.31
N ASP A 66 -8.12 -27.93 -7.59
CA ASP A 66 -7.61 -27.10 -8.68
C ASP A 66 -8.32 -25.74 -8.75
N ALA A 67 -9.64 -25.71 -8.58
CA ALA A 67 -10.40 -24.47 -8.53
C ALA A 67 -10.02 -23.62 -7.32
N SER A 68 -9.80 -24.25 -6.17
CA SER A 68 -9.40 -23.55 -4.94
C SER A 68 -8.00 -22.96 -5.08
N ILE A 69 -7.05 -23.68 -5.67
CA ILE A 69 -5.69 -23.18 -5.94
C ILE A 69 -5.74 -21.97 -6.88
N ARG A 70 -6.52 -22.03 -7.97
CA ARG A 70 -6.68 -20.91 -8.89
C ARG A 70 -7.24 -19.67 -8.17
N ARG A 71 -8.25 -19.87 -7.32
CA ARG A 71 -8.87 -18.79 -6.55
C ARG A 71 -7.88 -18.13 -5.58
N ILE A 72 -7.12 -18.94 -4.85
CA ILE A 72 -6.10 -18.45 -3.91
C ILE A 72 -5.00 -17.71 -4.66
N THR A 73 -4.55 -18.21 -5.80
CA THR A 73 -3.56 -17.58 -6.65
C THR A 73 -4.03 -16.21 -7.15
N GLN A 74 -5.31 -16.10 -7.53
CA GLN A 74 -5.91 -14.83 -7.93
C GLN A 74 -5.99 -13.84 -6.77
N TYR A 75 -6.35 -14.31 -5.57
CA TYR A 75 -6.36 -13.47 -4.37
C TYR A 75 -4.97 -12.96 -4.02
N LYS A 76 -3.96 -13.83 -4.09
CA LYS A 76 -2.57 -13.44 -3.86
C LYS A 76 -2.12 -12.37 -4.85
N ALA A 77 -2.41 -12.55 -6.14
CA ALA A 77 -2.06 -11.57 -7.17
C ALA A 77 -2.75 -10.22 -6.93
N GLY A 78 -4.03 -10.23 -6.53
CA GLY A 78 -4.77 -9.02 -6.16
C GLY A 78 -4.17 -8.33 -4.94
N TYR A 79 -3.79 -9.10 -3.94
CA TYR A 79 -3.14 -8.60 -2.73
C TYR A 79 -1.79 -7.95 -3.05
N GLU A 80 -0.97 -8.59 -3.89
CA GLU A 80 0.32 -8.05 -4.32
C GLU A 80 0.17 -6.74 -5.09
N ARG A 81 -0.82 -6.64 -5.99
CA ARG A 81 -1.11 -5.39 -6.71
C ARG A 81 -1.51 -4.27 -5.76
N GLY A 82 -2.35 -4.59 -4.78
CA GLY A 82 -2.75 -3.61 -3.75
C GLY A 82 -1.56 -3.13 -2.93
N TYR A 83 -0.68 -4.04 -2.56
CA TYR A 83 0.54 -3.69 -1.84
C TYR A 83 1.50 -2.85 -2.68
N GLN A 84 1.65 -3.14 -3.98
CA GLN A 84 2.45 -2.31 -4.87
C GLN A 84 1.89 -0.90 -5.00
N SER A 85 0.58 -0.76 -5.08
CA SER A 85 -0.06 0.56 -5.08
C SER A 85 0.21 1.32 -3.78
N TYR A 86 0.19 0.63 -2.65
CA TYR A 86 0.56 1.20 -1.35
C TYR A 86 2.01 1.67 -1.33
N LEU A 87 2.95 0.86 -1.81
CA LEU A 87 4.36 1.23 -1.88
C LEU A 87 4.59 2.43 -2.79
N ASN A 88 3.94 2.47 -3.93
CA ASN A 88 4.03 3.60 -4.86
C ASN A 88 3.50 4.88 -4.19
N GLY A 89 2.37 4.79 -3.50
CA GLY A 89 1.82 5.91 -2.73
C GLY A 89 2.78 6.39 -1.63
N ARG A 90 3.40 5.45 -0.93
CA ARG A 90 4.39 5.76 0.11
C ARG A 90 5.61 6.48 -0.46
N ASP A 91 6.11 6.03 -1.62
CA ASP A 91 7.24 6.67 -2.28
C ASP A 91 6.90 8.09 -2.76
N ILE A 92 5.71 8.29 -3.32
CA ILE A 92 5.22 9.60 -3.71
C ILE A 92 5.12 10.52 -2.48
N MET A 93 4.59 10.03 -1.38
CA MET A 93 4.49 10.79 -0.13
C MET A 93 5.87 11.13 0.43
N ALA A 94 6.81 10.21 0.39
CA ALA A 94 8.18 10.44 0.86
C ALA A 94 8.89 11.51 0.01
N THR A 95 8.72 11.46 -1.30
CA THR A 95 9.26 12.47 -2.23
C THR A 95 8.63 13.83 -1.96
N ALA A 96 7.32 13.89 -1.84
CA ALA A 96 6.59 15.12 -1.54
C ALA A 96 7.01 15.72 -0.19
N LEU A 97 7.19 14.86 0.84
CA LEU A 97 7.69 15.31 2.14
C LEU A 97 9.10 15.89 2.03
N SER A 98 9.99 15.23 1.30
CA SER A 98 11.36 15.73 1.08
C SER A 98 11.38 17.09 0.39
N GLU A 99 10.56 17.28 -0.63
CA GLU A 99 10.43 18.56 -1.32
C GLU A 99 9.82 19.62 -0.40
N ALA A 100 8.81 19.28 0.38
CA ALA A 100 8.17 20.18 1.32
C ALA A 100 9.15 20.66 2.41
N GLU A 101 10.00 19.77 2.91
CA GLU A 101 11.00 20.11 3.94
C GLU A 101 12.06 21.10 3.45
N LYS A 102 12.29 21.20 2.15
CA LYS A 102 13.20 22.16 1.56
C LYS A 102 12.63 23.58 1.53
N LEU A 103 11.32 23.75 1.65
CA LEU A 103 10.66 25.04 1.63
C LEU A 103 10.73 25.68 3.02
N SER A 104 11.11 26.96 3.06
CA SER A 104 11.10 27.72 4.31
C SER A 104 9.78 28.48 4.47
N PRO A 105 9.38 28.78 5.72
CA PRO A 105 8.19 29.62 5.95
C PRO A 105 8.27 30.96 5.27
N SER A 106 9.45 31.57 5.26
CA SER A 106 9.68 32.91 4.64
C SER A 106 9.51 32.85 3.13
N LEU A 107 9.92 31.79 2.46
CA LEU A 107 9.73 31.64 1.02
C LEU A 107 8.25 31.52 0.65
N ILE A 108 7.49 30.72 1.39
CA ILE A 108 6.07 30.54 1.15
C ILE A 108 5.30 31.84 1.44
N ASP A 109 5.65 32.52 2.52
CA ASP A 109 5.04 33.78 2.90
C ASP A 109 5.30 34.86 1.86
N ALA A 110 6.54 34.97 1.34
CA ALA A 110 6.91 35.92 0.31
C ALA A 110 6.10 35.70 -0.98
N GLU A 111 5.95 34.47 -1.41
CA GLU A 111 5.12 34.13 -2.58
C GLU A 111 3.66 34.51 -2.37
N THR A 112 3.12 34.21 -1.17
CA THR A 112 1.74 34.52 -0.81
C THR A 112 1.51 36.05 -0.79
N GLU A 113 2.44 36.79 -0.23
CA GLU A 113 2.38 38.25 -0.20
C GLU A 113 2.45 38.85 -1.61
N ALA A 114 3.32 38.35 -2.46
CA ALA A 114 3.43 38.80 -3.84
C ALA A 114 2.13 38.55 -4.62
N MET A 115 1.52 37.38 -4.45
CA MET A 115 0.23 37.07 -5.07
C MET A 115 -0.89 37.96 -4.56
N ARG A 116 -0.89 38.29 -3.27
CA ARG A 116 -1.88 39.18 -2.67
C ARG A 116 -1.73 40.59 -3.20
N ASP A 117 -0.50 41.11 -3.32
CA ASP A 117 -0.21 42.44 -3.85
C ASP A 117 -0.68 42.55 -5.31
N ASP A 118 -0.48 41.50 -6.12
CA ASP A 118 -0.96 41.47 -7.49
C ASP A 118 -2.50 41.52 -7.58
N TRP A 119 -3.19 41.00 -6.59
CA TRP A 119 -4.65 41.00 -6.55
C TRP A 119 -5.26 42.35 -6.16
N PHE A 120 -4.57 43.15 -5.37
CA PHE A 120 -5.09 44.35 -4.78
C PHE A 120 -4.54 45.69 -5.39
N VAL A 121 -3.74 45.57 -6.42
CA VAL A 121 -3.21 46.75 -7.12
C VAL A 121 -4.18 47.32 -8.14
#